data_df92812b05b74e6ae67cb0c6a0915685
#
_entry.id   df92812b05b74e6ae67cb0c6a0915685
#
_cell.length_a   1.000
_cell.length_b   1.000
_cell.length_c   1.000
_cell.angle_alpha   90.00
_cell.angle_beta   90.00
_cell.angle_gamma   90.00
#
_symmetry.space_group_name_H-M   'P 1'
#
loop_
_entity.id
_entity.type
_entity.pdbx_description
1 polymer ?
#
loop_
_entity_poly.entity_id
_entity_poly.type
_entity_poly.pdbx_seq_one_letter_code
_entity_poly.pdbx_strand_id
1 'polypeptide(L)'
;MRDGYLRGSLPRTPTARQVDVLAAFVAAGGSVAEAASRVGVRPSTAKRHLADLRARSGLTTEQLIYRGRAEGWLVVPSLEDEHITFP
;
A
#
# COMPACT_ATOMS: atom_id res chain seq x y z
N MET A 1 -3.66 25.45 -1.62
CA MET A 1 -3.44 24.97 -1.77
C MET A 1 -2.84 24.21 -1.62
N ARG A 2 -2.81 23.72 -1.46
CA ARG A 2 -2.16 23.18 -1.44
C ARG A 2 -1.63 22.46 -2.16
N ASP A 3 -1.20 22.23 -1.97
CA ASP A 3 -0.35 22.01 -2.87
C ASP A 3 0.12 20.66 -3.09
N GLY A 4 0.16 19.79 -2.06
CA GLY A 4 0.55 18.42 -2.18
C GLY A 4 -0.29 17.64 -3.16
N TYR A 5 -1.53 17.93 -3.24
CA TYR A 5 -2.36 17.17 -4.13
C TYR A 5 -2.21 17.56 -5.57
N LEU A 6 -1.52 18.63 -5.81
CA LEU A 6 -1.35 19.06 -7.17
C LEU A 6 -0.34 18.22 -7.91
N ARG A 7 0.59 17.63 -7.19
CA ARG A 7 1.60 16.88 -7.85
C ARG A 7 1.42 15.42 -7.76
N GLY A 8 0.56 14.95 -6.89
CA GLY A 8 0.33 13.53 -6.77
C GLY A 8 -0.80 13.09 -7.62
N SER A 9 -0.83 11.81 -7.96
CA SER A 9 -1.94 11.26 -8.68
C SER A 9 -3.10 10.94 -7.75
N LEU A 10 -2.87 10.93 -6.44
CA LEU A 10 -3.91 10.74 -5.46
C LEU A 10 -4.31 12.08 -4.87
N PRO A 11 -5.58 12.26 -4.49
CA PRO A 11 -6.02 13.50 -3.88
C PRO A 11 -5.24 13.82 -2.62
N ARG A 12 -4.80 12.80 -1.90
CA ARG A 12 -4.00 12.96 -0.71
C ARG A 12 -2.88 11.95 -0.75
N THR A 13 -1.73 12.39 -0.29
CA THR A 13 -0.57 11.51 -0.21
C THR A 13 -0.81 10.46 0.87
N PRO A 14 -0.58 9.20 0.60
CA PRO A 14 -0.69 8.17 1.63
C PRO A 14 0.32 8.43 2.73
N THR A 15 -0.04 8.08 3.96
CA THR A 15 0.92 8.18 5.05
C THR A 15 1.92 7.04 4.93
N ALA A 16 3.09 7.23 5.55
CA ALA A 16 4.12 6.19 5.52
C ALA A 16 3.58 4.89 6.12
N ARG A 17 2.79 4.98 7.17
CA ARG A 17 2.25 3.79 7.81
C ARG A 17 1.25 3.08 6.90
N GLN A 18 0.45 3.85 6.17
CA GLN A 18 -0.49 3.26 5.22
C GLN A 18 0.24 2.52 4.11
N VAL A 19 1.33 3.10 3.63
CA VAL A 19 2.13 2.46 2.60
C VAL A 19 2.78 1.18 3.13
N ASP A 20 3.28 1.23 4.36
CA ASP A 20 3.88 0.05 4.98
C ASP A 20 2.87 -1.09 5.08
N VAL A 21 1.65 -0.77 5.50
CA VAL A 21 0.62 -1.79 5.64
C VAL A 21 0.23 -2.34 4.27
N LEU A 22 0.12 -1.48 3.28
CA LEU A 22 -0.26 -1.93 1.95
C LEU A 22 0.83 -2.83 1.36
N ALA A 23 2.09 -2.45 1.52
CA ALA A 23 3.19 -3.28 1.02
C ALA A 23 3.22 -4.64 1.73
N ALA A 24 3.01 -4.64 3.03
CA ALA A 24 2.97 -5.88 3.79
C ALA A 24 1.80 -6.75 3.37
N PHE A 25 0.66 -6.12 3.07
CA PHE A 25 -0.52 -6.82 2.61
C PHE A 25 -0.25 -7.55 1.29
N VAL A 26 0.41 -6.87 0.36
CA VAL A 26 0.77 -7.49 -0.91
C VAL A 26 1.76 -8.62 -0.70
N ALA A 27 2.79 -8.37 0.10
CA ALA A 27 3.81 -9.38 0.37
C ALA A 27 3.21 -10.61 1.06
N ALA A 28 2.14 -10.42 1.82
CA ALA A 28 1.47 -11.49 2.53
C ALA A 28 0.41 -12.20 1.68
N GLY A 29 0.33 -11.86 0.42
CA GLY A 29 -0.64 -12.50 -0.47
C GLY A 29 -2.07 -12.13 -0.19
N GLY A 30 -2.29 -10.96 0.42
CA GLY A 30 -3.64 -10.48 0.68
C GLY A 30 -4.16 -10.82 2.07
N SER A 31 -3.29 -11.24 2.96
CA SER A 31 -3.70 -11.57 4.34
C SER A 31 -3.50 -10.35 5.24
N VAL A 32 -4.60 -9.83 5.79
CA VAL A 32 -4.53 -8.70 6.71
C VAL A 32 -3.83 -9.11 8.00
N ALA A 33 -4.11 -10.31 8.50
CA ALA A 33 -3.49 -10.77 9.73
C ALA A 33 -1.97 -10.87 9.59
N GLU A 34 -1.52 -11.43 8.47
CA GLU A 34 -0.10 -11.56 8.23
C GLU A 34 0.53 -10.19 8.04
N ALA A 35 -0.15 -9.30 7.32
CA ALA A 35 0.36 -7.94 7.11
C ALA A 35 0.51 -7.23 8.45
N ALA A 36 -0.48 -7.36 9.32
CA ALA A 36 -0.44 -6.73 10.63
C ALA A 36 0.76 -7.22 11.42
N SER A 37 1.00 -8.53 11.38
CA SER A 37 2.12 -9.13 12.09
C SER A 37 3.44 -8.57 11.57
N ARG A 38 3.58 -8.45 10.27
CA ARG A 38 4.81 -7.95 9.64
C ARG A 38 5.11 -6.50 10.02
N VAL A 39 4.06 -5.71 10.14
CA VAL A 39 4.22 -4.29 10.44
C VAL A 39 4.27 -4.03 11.95
N GLY A 40 3.80 -5.00 12.73
CA GLY A 40 3.82 -4.86 14.18
C GLY A 40 2.61 -4.12 14.73
N VAL A 41 1.47 -4.29 14.09
CA VAL A 41 0.22 -3.69 14.57
C VAL A 41 -0.83 -4.77 14.70
N ARG A 42 -1.95 -4.42 15.30
CA ARG A 42 -3.07 -5.36 15.41
C ARG A 42 -3.78 -5.49 14.08
N PRO A 43 -4.40 -6.64 13.81
CA PRO A 43 -5.14 -6.80 12.57
C PRO A 43 -6.21 -5.75 12.35
N SER A 44 -6.90 -5.32 13.41
CA SER A 44 -7.91 -4.28 13.27
C SER A 44 -7.29 -2.95 12.87
N THR A 45 -6.10 -2.67 13.36
CA THR A 45 -5.39 -1.45 12.99
C THR A 45 -4.95 -1.50 11.54
N ALA A 46 -4.42 -2.63 11.09
CA ALA A 46 -4.02 -2.78 9.69
C ALA A 46 -5.23 -2.62 8.79
N LYS A 47 -6.34 -3.23 9.17
CA LYS A 47 -7.57 -3.12 8.39
C LYS A 47 -8.02 -1.67 8.28
N ARG A 48 -7.92 -0.93 9.38
CA ARG A 48 -8.31 0.46 9.38
C ARG A 48 -7.40 1.29 8.48
N HIS A 49 -6.09 1.04 8.51
CA HIS A 49 -5.17 1.75 7.64
C HIS A 49 -5.54 1.54 6.17
N LEU A 50 -5.86 0.31 5.80
CA LEU A 50 -6.24 0.03 4.41
C LEU A 50 -7.56 0.69 4.06
N ALA A 51 -8.51 0.65 4.98
CA ALA A 51 -9.82 1.28 4.74
C ALA A 51 -9.67 2.78 4.59
N ASP A 52 -8.86 3.40 5.45
CA ASP A 52 -8.64 4.84 5.38
C ASP A 52 -7.96 5.21 4.05
N LEU A 53 -7.02 4.39 3.63
CA LEU A 53 -6.33 4.65 2.38
C LEU A 53 -7.30 4.60 1.20
N ARG A 54 -8.19 3.61 1.18
CA ARG A 54 -9.20 3.52 0.14
C ARG A 54 -10.16 4.71 0.18
N ALA A 55 -10.58 5.09 1.38
CA ALA A 55 -11.52 6.19 1.53
C ALA A 55 -10.91 7.51 1.08
N ARG A 56 -9.63 7.73 1.40
CA ARG A 56 -8.98 8.98 1.06
C ARG A 56 -8.66 9.08 -0.41
N SER A 57 -8.37 7.96 -1.05
CA SER A 57 -7.97 7.96 -2.44
C SER A 57 -9.16 7.78 -3.39
N GLY A 58 -10.23 7.19 -2.91
CA GLY A 58 -11.34 6.84 -3.78
C GLY A 58 -11.04 5.63 -4.66
N LEU A 59 -9.99 4.88 -4.34
CA LEU A 59 -9.56 3.74 -5.15
C LEU A 59 -9.77 2.45 -4.38
N THR A 60 -9.89 1.36 -5.12
CA THR A 60 -9.91 0.03 -4.51
C THR A 60 -8.49 -0.36 -4.11
N THR A 61 -8.38 -1.41 -3.31
CA THR A 61 -7.07 -1.92 -2.93
C THR A 61 -6.25 -2.30 -4.16
N GLU A 62 -6.87 -2.95 -5.11
CA GLU A 62 -6.16 -3.36 -6.33
C GLU A 62 -5.68 -2.18 -7.14
N GLN A 63 -6.51 -1.14 -7.24
CA GLN A 63 -6.11 0.06 -7.95
C GLN A 63 -4.97 0.77 -7.23
N LEU A 64 -4.99 0.75 -5.90
CA LEU A 64 -3.92 1.35 -5.12
C LEU A 64 -2.60 0.61 -5.34
N ILE A 65 -2.66 -0.71 -5.38
CA ILE A 65 -1.46 -1.51 -5.61
C ILE A 65 -0.91 -1.23 -6.99
N TYR A 66 -1.77 -1.25 -8.00
CA TYR A 66 -1.31 -1.00 -9.36
C TYR A 66 -0.70 0.39 -9.48
N ARG A 67 -1.42 1.39 -8.97
CA ARG A 67 -0.96 2.76 -9.10
C ARG A 67 0.29 3.01 -8.30
N GLY A 68 0.36 2.45 -7.08
CA GLY A 68 1.53 2.62 -6.24
C GLY A 68 2.78 2.05 -6.87
N ARG A 69 2.67 0.89 -7.50
CA ARG A 69 3.81 0.28 -8.16
C ARG A 69 4.17 1.03 -9.43
N ALA A 70 3.19 1.44 -10.19
CA ALA A 70 3.42 2.18 -11.43
C ALA A 70 4.07 3.53 -11.18
N GLU A 71 3.70 4.18 -10.08
CA GLU A 71 4.22 5.50 -9.75
C GLU A 71 5.43 5.46 -8.82
N GLY A 72 5.78 4.28 -8.35
CA GLY A 72 7.00 4.11 -7.58
C GLY A 72 6.91 4.37 -6.09
N TRP A 73 5.73 4.65 -5.54
CA TRP A 73 5.63 4.87 -4.10
C TRP A 73 5.30 3.60 -3.32
N LEU A 74 5.02 2.51 -4.03
CA LEU A 74 4.78 1.23 -3.38
C LEU A 74 5.82 0.24 -3.90
N VAL A 75 6.72 -0.18 -3.00
CA VAL A 75 7.76 -1.13 -3.34
C VAL A 75 7.52 -2.39 -2.52
N VAL A 76 7.42 -3.52 -3.19
CA VAL A 76 7.19 -4.80 -2.54
C VAL A 76 8.35 -5.71 -2.90
N PRO A 77 9.38 -5.78 -2.05
CA PRO A 77 10.61 -6.49 -2.39
C PRO A 77 10.41 -7.93 -2.83
N SER A 78 9.44 -8.63 -2.24
CA SER A 78 9.22 -10.02 -2.60
C SER A 78 8.76 -10.15 -4.06
N LEU A 79 8.04 -9.16 -4.57
CA LEU A 79 7.62 -9.19 -5.95
C LEU A 79 8.77 -8.88 -6.88
N GLU A 80 9.65 -7.96 -6.45
CA GLU A 80 10.82 -7.63 -7.24
C GLU A 80 11.75 -8.83 -7.32
N ASP A 81 11.96 -9.50 -6.21
CA ASP A 81 12.80 -10.69 -6.19
C ASP A 81 12.25 -11.77 -7.09
N GLU A 82 10.97 -11.97 -7.04
CA GLU A 82 10.31 -12.98 -7.85
C GLU A 82 10.49 -12.69 -9.34
N HIS A 83 10.38 -11.43 -9.68
CA HIS A 83 10.57 -11.00 -11.05
C HIS A 83 12.00 -11.30 -11.53
N ILE A 84 12.96 -11.06 -10.65
CA ILE A 84 14.37 -11.26 -10.99
C ILE A 84 14.70 -12.74 -11.19
N THR A 85 14.05 -13.60 -10.42
CA THR A 85 14.39 -15.02 -10.48
C THR A 85 13.88 -15.71 -11.72
N PHE A 86 13.00 -15.12 -12.44
CA PHE A 86 12.53 -15.73 -13.67
C PHE A 86 13.58 -15.62 -14.73
N PRO A 87 13.96 -16.74 -15.30
CA PRO A 87 14.97 -16.75 -16.34
C PRO A 87 14.50 -16.06 -17.60
#